data_390d9d2dc71ea356bcd65b6293eb8fff
#
_entry.id   390d9d2dc71ea356bcd65b6293eb8fff
#
_cell.length_a   1.000
_cell.length_b   1.000
_cell.length_c   1.000
_cell.angle_alpha   90.00
_cell.angle_beta   90.00
_cell.angle_gamma   90.00
#
_symmetry.space_group_name_H-M   'P 1'
#
loop_
_entity.id
_entity.type
_entity.pdbx_description
1 polymer ?
#
loop_
_entity_poly.entity_id
_entity_poly.type
_entity_poly.pdbx_seq_one_letter_code
_entity_poly.pdbx_strand_id
1 'polypeptide(L)'
;IPFQAETLSHRAVGQLLETIEDVRAYTNEDLQVLGAVATMFDRRTNLSKRVLAEVSEMHGLDVLLPPIPRSVKVAEAPERGRSVLEHARRSTSAEAYRALAGEIEIRT
;
A
#
# COMPACT_ATOMS: atom_id res chain seq x y z
N ILE A 1 2.41 -1.44 -5.41
CA ILE A 1 3.53 -1.41 -4.44
C ILE A 1 3.01 -1.02 -3.06
N PRO A 2 2.99 -1.93 -2.08
CA PRO A 2 2.65 -1.55 -0.72
C PRO A 2 3.85 -0.89 -0.02
N PHE A 3 3.57 0.12 0.81
CA PHE A 3 4.58 0.74 1.66
C PHE A 3 3.95 1.11 3.01
N GLN A 4 4.76 1.11 4.06
CA GLN A 4 4.29 1.54 5.37
C GLN A 4 4.36 3.06 5.48
N ALA A 5 3.32 3.67 6.04
CA ALA A 5 3.26 5.13 6.20
C ALA A 5 4.12 5.59 7.40
N GLU A 6 5.39 5.25 7.36
CA GLU A 6 6.39 5.49 8.40
C GLU A 6 7.64 6.14 7.83
N THR A 7 8.53 6.60 8.71
CA THR A 7 9.79 7.25 8.33
C THR A 7 10.63 6.37 7.40
N LEU A 8 11.23 6.97 6.39
CA LEU A 8 12.12 6.33 5.42
C LEU A 8 11.44 5.38 4.43
N SER A 9 10.12 5.31 4.39
CA SER A 9 9.40 4.48 3.41
C SER A 9 9.75 4.84 1.97
N HIS A 10 10.04 6.11 1.69
CA HIS A 10 10.45 6.55 0.35
C HIS A 10 11.74 5.87 -0.12
N ARG A 11 12.67 5.52 0.79
CA ARG A 11 13.89 4.78 0.43
C ARG A 11 13.58 3.36 -0.01
N ALA A 12 12.71 2.68 0.74
CA ALA A 12 12.29 1.32 0.39
C ALA A 12 11.57 1.30 -0.96
N VAL A 13 10.70 2.27 -1.22
CA VAL A 13 10.03 2.42 -2.50
C VAL A 13 11.03 2.67 -3.61
N GLY A 14 12.02 3.55 -3.39
CA GLY A 14 13.07 3.83 -4.37
C GLY A 14 13.89 2.59 -4.73
N GLN A 15 14.27 1.78 -3.75
CA GLN A 15 15.00 0.53 -3.98
C GLN A 15 14.16 -0.48 -4.77
N LEU A 16 12.87 -0.58 -4.46
CA LEU A 16 11.98 -1.47 -5.20
C LEU A 16 11.82 -1.01 -6.66
N LEU A 17 11.73 0.29 -6.90
CA LEU A 17 11.63 0.83 -8.26
C LEU A 17 12.90 0.53 -9.07
N GLU A 18 14.07 0.56 -8.46
CA GLU A 18 15.31 0.15 -9.13
C GLU A 18 15.25 -1.33 -9.52
N THR A 19 14.76 -2.18 -8.63
CA THR A 19 14.56 -3.61 -8.92
C THR A 19 13.57 -3.80 -10.06
N ILE A 20 12.48 -3.03 -10.10
CA ILE A 20 11.49 -3.08 -11.18
C ILE A 20 12.12 -2.69 -12.52
N GLU A 21 12.98 -1.67 -12.54
CA GLU A 21 13.70 -1.30 -13.76
C GLU A 21 14.61 -2.43 -14.27
N ASP A 22 15.29 -3.13 -13.35
CA ASP A 22 16.08 -4.31 -13.70
C ASP A 22 15.23 -5.43 -14.29
N VAL A 23 14.06 -5.67 -13.70
CA VAL A 23 13.10 -6.68 -14.20
C VAL A 23 12.64 -6.32 -15.61
N ARG A 24 12.32 -5.05 -15.85
CA ARG A 24 11.91 -4.57 -17.18
C ARG A 24 13.03 -4.73 -18.21
N ALA A 25 14.26 -4.47 -17.78
CA ALA A 25 15.42 -4.53 -18.69
C ALA A 25 15.78 -5.97 -19.08
N TYR A 26 15.64 -6.94 -18.17
CA TYR A 26 16.21 -8.27 -18.37
C TYR A 26 15.21 -9.42 -18.43
N THR A 27 14.03 -9.28 -17.87
CA THR A 27 13.08 -10.40 -17.76
C THR A 27 11.68 -10.11 -18.24
N ASN A 28 11.13 -8.91 -17.96
CA ASN A 28 9.76 -8.58 -18.32
C ASN A 28 9.64 -7.09 -18.67
N GLU A 29 9.78 -6.76 -19.93
CA GLU A 29 9.69 -5.39 -20.41
C GLU A 29 8.28 -4.78 -20.28
N ASP A 30 7.26 -5.62 -20.16
CA ASP A 30 5.87 -5.19 -20.08
C ASP A 30 5.38 -4.96 -18.65
N LEU A 31 6.26 -5.14 -17.67
CA LEU A 31 5.90 -4.90 -16.27
C LEU A 31 5.53 -3.43 -16.04
N GLN A 32 4.34 -3.20 -15.51
CA GLN A 32 3.85 -1.86 -15.21
C GLN A 32 3.60 -1.69 -13.72
N VAL A 33 3.88 -0.50 -13.21
CA VAL A 33 3.56 -0.11 -11.84
C VAL A 33 2.22 0.62 -11.86
N LEU A 34 1.20 -0.01 -11.28
CA LEU A 34 -0.14 0.55 -11.23
C LEU A 34 -0.23 1.73 -10.26
N GLY A 35 0.50 1.66 -9.18
CA GLY A 35 0.51 2.68 -8.14
C GLY A 35 1.08 2.14 -6.84
N ALA A 36 0.96 2.92 -5.79
CA ALA A 36 1.42 2.58 -4.45
C ALA A 36 0.27 2.58 -3.45
N VAL A 37 0.34 1.71 -2.46
CA VAL A 37 -0.68 1.59 -1.41
C VAL A 37 -0.02 1.81 -0.06
N ALA A 38 -0.52 2.79 0.69
CA ALA A 38 -0.04 3.04 2.04
C ALA A 38 -0.69 2.05 3.02
N THR A 39 0.12 1.44 3.86
CA THR A 39 -0.32 0.59 4.96
C THR A 39 0.13 1.19 6.28
N MET A 40 -0.38 0.68 7.39
CA MET A 40 -0.07 1.19 8.73
C MET A 40 -0.33 2.70 8.84
N PHE A 41 -1.34 3.18 8.11
CA PHE A 41 -1.66 4.60 8.08
C PHE A 41 -2.36 5.03 9.37
N ASP A 42 -1.85 6.07 9.99
CA ASP A 42 -2.48 6.69 11.16
C ASP A 42 -2.90 8.12 10.79
N ARG A 43 -4.20 8.30 10.53
CA ARG A 43 -4.78 9.58 10.13
C ARG A 43 -4.62 10.69 11.19
N ARG A 44 -4.30 10.31 12.43
CA ARG A 44 -4.10 11.25 13.52
C ARG A 44 -2.72 11.90 13.50
N THR A 45 -1.79 11.38 12.70
CA THR A 45 -0.43 11.87 12.65
C THR A 45 -0.15 12.63 11.37
N ASN A 46 0.63 13.69 11.48
CA ASN A 46 1.15 14.41 10.32
C ASN A 46 2.21 13.58 9.60
N LEU A 47 2.91 12.71 10.33
CA LEU A 47 3.94 11.83 9.76
C LEU A 47 3.35 10.94 8.66
N SER A 48 2.25 10.23 8.95
CA SER A 48 1.62 9.36 7.95
C SER A 48 1.20 10.12 6.70
N LYS A 49 0.60 11.29 6.87
CA LYS A 49 0.17 12.14 5.75
C LYS A 49 1.36 12.63 4.92
N ARG A 50 2.44 13.02 5.58
CA ARG A 50 3.65 13.49 4.92
C ARG A 50 4.32 12.38 4.12
N VAL A 51 4.38 11.16 4.66
CA VAL A 51 4.97 10.01 3.96
C VAL A 51 4.20 9.70 2.67
N LEU A 52 2.86 9.76 2.69
CA LEU A 52 2.08 9.60 1.47
C LEU A 52 2.47 10.62 0.40
N ALA A 53 2.56 11.89 0.80
CA ALA A 53 2.94 12.96 -0.11
C ALA A 53 4.36 12.77 -0.64
N GLU A 54 5.30 12.38 0.21
CA GLU A 54 6.69 12.14 -0.17
C GLU A 54 6.81 11.04 -1.21
N VAL A 55 6.13 9.91 -1.01
CA VAL A 55 6.16 8.80 -1.98
C VAL A 55 5.62 9.25 -3.33
N SER A 56 4.50 9.96 -3.34
CA SER A 56 3.92 10.47 -4.57
C SER A 56 4.84 11.47 -5.28
N GLU A 57 5.36 12.44 -4.54
CA GLU A 57 6.17 13.52 -5.12
C GLU A 57 7.56 13.06 -5.55
N MET A 58 8.24 12.26 -4.71
CA MET A 58 9.62 11.84 -4.97
C MET A 58 9.73 10.79 -6.07
N HIS A 59 8.73 9.96 -6.25
CA HIS A 59 8.78 8.84 -7.21
C HIS A 59 7.78 8.95 -8.35
N GLY A 60 6.93 9.97 -8.34
CA GLY A 60 5.92 10.17 -9.38
C GLY A 60 4.88 9.05 -9.44
N LEU A 61 4.66 8.37 -8.32
CA LEU A 61 3.69 7.27 -8.23
C LEU A 61 2.32 7.79 -7.80
N ASP A 62 1.29 7.21 -8.39
CA ASP A 62 -0.06 7.39 -7.89
C ASP A 62 -0.20 6.63 -6.58
N VAL A 63 -0.61 7.29 -5.52
CA VAL A 63 -0.98 6.63 -4.28
C VAL A 63 -2.46 6.30 -4.34
N LEU A 64 -2.76 5.00 -4.38
CA LEU A 64 -4.12 4.52 -4.46
C LEU A 64 -4.84 4.73 -3.13
N LEU A 65 -6.08 5.14 -3.18
CA LEU A 65 -6.89 5.41 -1.99
C LEU A 65 -8.02 4.38 -1.86
N PRO A 66 -8.44 4.06 -0.67
CA PRO A 66 -7.97 4.60 0.61
C PRO A 66 -6.68 3.96 1.10
N PRO A 67 -5.91 4.63 1.98
CA PRO A 67 -4.80 3.98 2.66
C PRO A 67 -5.32 2.94 3.64
N ILE A 68 -4.55 1.90 3.90
CA ILE A 68 -4.92 0.86 4.86
C ILE A 68 -4.50 1.33 6.26
N PRO A 69 -5.45 1.47 7.19
CA PRO A 69 -5.14 1.97 8.52
C PRO A 69 -4.38 0.94 9.36
N ARG A 70 -3.60 1.43 10.31
CA ARG A 70 -3.01 0.59 11.36
C ARG A 70 -4.15 -0.07 12.13
N SER A 71 -4.10 -1.40 12.29
CA SER A 71 -5.19 -2.13 12.93
C SER A 71 -4.72 -3.40 13.59
N VAL A 72 -5.13 -3.59 14.84
CA VAL A 72 -4.92 -4.83 15.58
C VAL A 72 -5.67 -5.99 14.90
N LYS A 73 -6.82 -5.72 14.31
CA LYS A 73 -7.63 -6.75 13.62
C LYS A 73 -6.89 -7.36 12.43
N VAL A 74 -6.16 -6.55 11.69
CA VAL A 74 -5.31 -7.04 10.59
C VAL A 74 -4.19 -7.92 11.14
N ALA A 75 -3.57 -7.51 12.24
CA ALA A 75 -2.49 -8.26 12.87
C ALA A 75 -2.97 -9.59 13.47
N GLU A 76 -4.18 -9.63 14.01
CA GLU A 76 -4.78 -10.83 14.61
C GLU A 76 -5.20 -11.88 13.56
N ALA A 77 -5.61 -11.44 12.39
CA ALA A 77 -6.21 -12.33 11.38
C ALA A 77 -5.32 -13.53 11.01
N PRO A 78 -4.01 -13.37 10.73
CA PRO A 78 -3.16 -14.52 10.42
C PRO A 78 -3.07 -15.54 11.54
N GLU A 79 -3.11 -15.11 12.81
CA GLU A 79 -3.10 -16.01 13.96
C GLU A 79 -4.32 -16.93 13.98
N ARG A 80 -5.43 -16.46 13.40
CA ARG A 80 -6.67 -17.21 13.27
C ARG A 80 -6.78 -17.97 11.96
N GLY A 81 -5.76 -17.88 11.10
CA GLY A 81 -5.78 -18.50 9.78
C GLY A 81 -6.84 -17.90 8.86
N ARG A 82 -7.16 -16.61 9.05
CA ARG A 82 -8.21 -15.91 8.29
C ARG A 82 -7.70 -14.58 7.75
N SER A 83 -8.36 -14.07 6.72
CA SER A 83 -8.15 -12.68 6.29
C SER A 83 -8.90 -11.73 7.23
N VAL A 84 -8.53 -10.44 7.20
CA VAL A 84 -9.29 -9.45 7.96
C VAL A 84 -10.73 -9.33 7.47
N LEU A 85 -10.99 -9.67 6.21
CA LEU A 85 -12.34 -9.66 5.64
C LEU A 85 -13.25 -10.69 6.28
N GLU A 86 -12.68 -11.78 6.79
CA GLU A 86 -13.40 -12.82 7.53
C GLU A 86 -13.36 -12.58 9.04
N HIS A 87 -12.17 -12.26 9.56
CA HIS A 87 -11.95 -12.11 10.99
C HIS A 87 -12.65 -10.90 11.58
N ALA A 88 -12.63 -9.78 10.88
CA ALA A 88 -13.24 -8.52 11.33
C ALA A 88 -13.97 -7.83 10.17
N ARG A 89 -14.97 -8.50 9.67
CA ARG A 89 -15.71 -8.17 8.46
C ARG A 89 -16.21 -6.73 8.38
N ARG A 90 -16.62 -6.16 9.51
CA ARG A 90 -17.19 -4.80 9.60
C ARG A 90 -16.18 -3.76 10.06
N SER A 91 -14.92 -4.15 10.21
CA SER A 91 -13.87 -3.21 10.64
C SER A 91 -13.57 -2.18 9.55
N THR A 92 -13.03 -1.05 9.97
CA THR A 92 -12.55 -0.01 9.06
C THR A 92 -11.48 -0.54 8.11
N SER A 93 -10.62 -1.43 8.60
CA SER A 93 -9.57 -2.07 7.79
C SER A 93 -10.16 -2.95 6.69
N ALA A 94 -11.17 -3.76 7.01
CA ALA A 94 -11.82 -4.61 6.01
C ALA A 94 -12.51 -3.77 4.94
N GLU A 95 -13.16 -2.69 5.31
CA GLU A 95 -13.77 -1.75 4.38
C GLU A 95 -12.72 -1.09 3.48
N ALA A 96 -11.59 -0.69 4.06
CA ALA A 96 -10.50 -0.10 3.29
C ALA A 96 -9.94 -1.06 2.25
N TYR A 97 -9.73 -2.33 2.61
CA TYR A 97 -9.28 -3.34 1.64
C TYR A 97 -10.29 -3.57 0.51
N ARG A 98 -11.58 -3.60 0.82
CA ARG A 98 -12.62 -3.75 -0.22
C ARG A 98 -12.63 -2.57 -1.18
N ALA A 99 -12.57 -1.37 -0.64
CA ALA A 99 -12.54 -0.16 -1.46
C ALA A 99 -11.29 -0.09 -2.33
N LEU A 100 -10.14 -0.47 -1.76
CA LEU A 100 -8.88 -0.53 -2.51
C LEU A 100 -8.94 -1.56 -3.63
N ALA A 101 -9.52 -2.73 -3.39
CA ALA A 101 -9.69 -3.75 -4.42
C ALA A 101 -10.52 -3.21 -5.59
N GLY A 102 -11.60 -2.46 -5.30
CA GLY A 102 -12.39 -1.80 -6.32
C GLY A 102 -11.60 -0.78 -7.13
N GLU A 103 -10.75 -0.01 -6.47
CA GLU A 103 -9.88 0.96 -7.14
C GLU A 103 -8.87 0.28 -8.07
N ILE A 104 -8.30 -0.83 -7.64
CA ILE A 104 -7.39 -1.62 -8.47
C ILE A 104 -8.11 -2.18 -9.70
N GLU A 105 -9.32 -2.69 -9.54
CA GLU A 105 -10.12 -3.18 -10.68
C GLU A 105 -10.37 -2.09 -11.73
N ILE A 106 -10.70 -0.88 -11.30
CA ILE A 106 -10.95 0.24 -12.19
C ILE A 106 -9.71 0.56 -13.04
N ARG A 107 -8.52 0.43 -12.46
CA ARG A 107 -7.26 0.75 -13.12
C ARG A 107 -6.71 -0.39 -14.00
N THR A 108 -7.26 -1.55 -13.88
CA THR A 108 -6.86 -2.71 -14.70
C THR A 108 -7.92 -3.04 -15.75
#